data_5a2f371e2a76c536d02e6c8cc4db36aa
#
_entry.id   5a2f371e2a76c536d02e6c8cc4db36aa
#
_cell.length_a   1.000
_cell.length_b   1.000
_cell.length_c   1.000
_cell.angle_alpha   90.00
_cell.angle_beta   90.00
_cell.angle_gamma   90.00
#
_symmetry.space_group_name_H-M   'P 1'
#
loop_
_entity.id
_entity.type
_entity.pdbx_description
1 polymer ?
#
loop_
_entity_poly.entity_id
_entity_poly.type
_entity_poly.pdbx_seq_one_letter_code
_entity_poly.pdbx_strand_id
1 'polypeptide(L)'
;MPISFNLSKKQLAIFFTVTSLFIASLSLSYLTRTSPLTIVRPGVTLRQEPSTGSQALAEIDPKSQVSLLSRNENWLKVRYQGKIDGWIPQWLLDQPELPSDQEIGLKTKGKTPLYSKADKDSPVVTELPADSFSNVQFVQADWIKIYYQDYEGFVQKNQVQLLASKDAKLQRQAKEESEKKEAKRQAAYEQLKDQLTIRQEGAYFFESPSYQSKSHYQASYLQQFTLLEEVKNEETGEIFYKAKDDQGREGYLNPMVVSQPIDSIDHKSEPKVHTLKEATLFIDPGHGGEDPGTLSLDKQFHEKDYTLPVAVKLKAKLEALGCKVILSRDQDVFVGLDQRVDMTNQSDADLFVSIHFDASWDPNWNGITTYFYHLEDENFAQAMQASISSLGQSDGGVQYGNYQVLRGSHIPAILLEMGFMSNAADLENIKSDQYQDQLAQGIVQGLESYFNQLNKNH
;
A
#
# COMPACT_ATOMS: atom_id res chain seq x y z
N MET A 1 40.47 -54.71 -40.52
CA MET A 1 40.89 -53.79 -41.60
C MET A 1 41.01 -52.40 -41.00
N PRO A 2 42.17 -51.75 -40.95
CA PRO A 2 42.30 -50.39 -40.50
C PRO A 2 41.82 -49.44 -41.64
N ILE A 3 40.87 -48.58 -41.34
CA ILE A 3 40.46 -47.55 -42.28
C ILE A 3 41.49 -46.43 -42.22
N SER A 4 42.28 -46.31 -43.28
CA SER A 4 43.24 -45.20 -43.45
C SER A 4 42.53 -44.04 -44.07
N PHE A 5 42.30 -42.96 -43.29
CA PHE A 5 41.82 -41.67 -43.80
C PHE A 5 42.97 -40.93 -44.51
N ASN A 6 42.98 -40.97 -45.82
CA ASN A 6 43.98 -40.28 -46.64
C ASN A 6 43.38 -38.87 -47.01
N LEU A 7 43.62 -37.87 -46.15
CA LEU A 7 43.21 -36.48 -46.38
C LEU A 7 44.20 -35.83 -47.38
N SER A 8 43.66 -35.22 -48.42
CA SER A 8 44.44 -34.43 -49.36
C SER A 8 45.15 -33.26 -48.66
N LYS A 9 46.29 -32.82 -49.19
CA LYS A 9 47.04 -31.65 -48.62
C LYS A 9 46.19 -30.40 -48.41
N LYS A 10 45.18 -30.19 -49.28
CA LYS A 10 44.20 -29.09 -49.10
C LYS A 10 43.24 -29.31 -47.92
N GLN A 11 42.75 -30.52 -47.72
CA GLN A 11 41.89 -30.87 -46.57
C GLN A 11 42.64 -30.83 -45.26
N LEU A 12 43.91 -31.24 -45.26
CA LEU A 12 44.76 -31.12 -44.08
C LEU A 12 45.06 -29.66 -43.72
N ALA A 13 45.34 -28.80 -44.72
CA ALA A 13 45.50 -27.35 -44.49
C ALA A 13 44.25 -26.66 -43.97
N ILE A 14 43.07 -27.02 -44.49
CA ILE A 14 41.77 -26.49 -43.99
C ILE A 14 41.52 -26.98 -42.56
N PHE A 15 41.83 -28.25 -42.26
CA PHE A 15 41.67 -28.78 -40.90
C PHE A 15 42.58 -28.07 -39.90
N PHE A 16 43.86 -27.83 -40.25
CA PHE A 16 44.79 -27.09 -39.38
C PHE A 16 44.41 -25.62 -39.24
N THR A 17 43.88 -24.96 -40.28
CA THR A 17 43.39 -23.56 -40.17
C THR A 17 42.12 -23.46 -39.33
N VAL A 18 41.17 -24.39 -39.47
CA VAL A 18 39.96 -24.41 -38.67
C VAL A 18 40.25 -24.71 -37.21
N THR A 19 41.14 -25.70 -36.93
CA THR A 19 41.55 -26.03 -35.56
C THR A 19 42.35 -24.89 -34.90
N SER A 20 43.25 -24.22 -35.64
CA SER A 20 43.99 -23.07 -35.09
C SER A 20 43.08 -21.86 -34.86
N LEU A 21 42.10 -21.58 -35.73
CA LEU A 21 41.05 -20.55 -35.51
C LEU A 21 40.15 -20.91 -34.34
N PHE A 22 39.79 -22.17 -34.15
CA PHE A 22 39.00 -22.63 -33.01
C PHE A 22 39.76 -22.52 -31.69
N ILE A 23 41.05 -22.91 -31.68
CA ILE A 23 41.94 -22.73 -30.52
C ILE A 23 42.18 -21.26 -30.23
N ALA A 24 42.39 -20.43 -31.26
CA ALA A 24 42.50 -18.96 -31.10
C ALA A 24 41.22 -18.30 -30.59
N SER A 25 40.03 -18.76 -31.05
CA SER A 25 38.77 -18.30 -30.55
C SER A 25 38.48 -18.72 -29.10
N LEU A 26 38.85 -19.93 -28.74
CA LEU A 26 38.80 -20.44 -27.37
C LEU A 26 39.75 -19.70 -26.44
N SER A 27 41.01 -19.46 -26.87
CA SER A 27 41.97 -18.69 -26.09
C SER A 27 41.58 -17.21 -25.99
N LEU A 28 41.03 -16.62 -27.05
CA LEU A 28 40.51 -15.25 -27.01
C LEU A 28 39.26 -15.13 -26.13
N SER A 29 38.37 -16.13 -26.17
CA SER A 29 37.21 -16.19 -25.26
C SER A 29 37.60 -16.46 -23.80
N TYR A 30 38.70 -17.15 -23.57
CA TYR A 30 39.27 -17.36 -22.23
C TYR A 30 39.96 -16.07 -21.72
N LEU A 31 40.70 -15.37 -22.58
CA LEU A 31 41.33 -14.08 -22.27
C LEU A 31 40.31 -12.94 -22.08
N THR A 32 39.20 -12.99 -22.79
CA THR A 32 38.11 -11.98 -22.61
C THR A 32 37.25 -12.26 -21.39
N ARG A 33 37.27 -13.48 -20.85
CA ARG A 33 36.54 -13.84 -19.63
C ARG A 33 37.27 -13.51 -18.33
N THR A 34 38.54 -13.22 -18.34
CA THR A 34 39.35 -12.94 -17.15
C THR A 34 40.08 -11.60 -17.29
N SER A 35 39.36 -10.50 -17.23
CA SER A 35 40.02 -9.21 -17.09
C SER A 35 40.69 -9.13 -15.71
N PRO A 36 42.03 -8.90 -15.65
CA PRO A 36 42.68 -8.69 -14.39
C PRO A 36 42.20 -7.43 -13.72
N LEU A 37 41.76 -7.53 -12.46
CA LEU A 37 41.38 -6.43 -11.64
C LEU A 37 42.44 -6.26 -10.53
N THR A 38 42.98 -5.06 -10.39
CA THR A 38 43.93 -4.78 -9.32
C THR A 38 43.19 -4.25 -8.09
N ILE A 39 43.31 -4.96 -6.97
CA ILE A 39 42.70 -4.54 -5.70
C ILE A 39 43.71 -3.63 -5.01
N VAL A 40 43.49 -2.33 -5.07
CA VAL A 40 44.45 -1.33 -4.57
C VAL A 40 44.31 -1.12 -3.05
N ARG A 41 43.12 -1.42 -2.52
CA ARG A 41 42.79 -1.06 -1.14
C ARG A 41 43.00 -2.22 -0.16
N PRO A 42 43.42 -1.97 1.11
CA PRO A 42 43.46 -2.96 2.17
C PRO A 42 42.06 -3.35 2.67
N GLY A 43 41.97 -4.51 3.32
CA GLY A 43 40.73 -4.93 4.00
C GLY A 43 39.63 -5.46 3.09
N VAL A 44 39.95 -5.87 1.85
CA VAL A 44 39.01 -6.53 0.96
C VAL A 44 38.98 -8.03 1.27
N THR A 45 37.86 -8.51 1.80
CA THR A 45 37.67 -9.92 2.12
C THR A 45 37.06 -10.69 0.95
N LEU A 46 37.70 -11.76 0.54
CA LEU A 46 37.16 -12.74 -0.41
C LEU A 46 36.19 -13.65 0.33
N ARG A 47 34.96 -13.78 -0.14
CA ARG A 47 33.88 -14.48 0.55
C ARG A 47 33.31 -15.62 -0.27
N GLN A 48 32.80 -16.64 0.40
CA GLN A 48 32.20 -17.81 -0.23
C GLN A 48 30.99 -17.48 -1.08
N GLU A 49 30.15 -16.55 -0.61
CA GLU A 49 28.90 -16.10 -1.26
C GLU A 49 28.85 -14.58 -1.37
N PRO A 50 28.03 -13.99 -2.25
CA PRO A 50 27.91 -12.54 -2.42
C PRO A 50 27.13 -11.90 -1.25
N SER A 51 27.71 -11.98 -0.06
CA SER A 51 27.15 -11.45 1.19
C SER A 51 28.27 -11.11 2.15
N THR A 52 28.19 -9.95 2.80
CA THR A 52 29.12 -9.54 3.86
C THR A 52 29.06 -10.42 5.10
N GLY A 53 27.94 -11.16 5.27
CA GLY A 53 27.78 -12.16 6.33
C GLY A 53 28.31 -13.55 5.99
N SER A 54 28.73 -13.83 4.75
CA SER A 54 29.20 -15.14 4.36
C SER A 54 30.62 -15.42 4.86
N GLN A 55 31.01 -16.70 4.87
CA GLN A 55 32.35 -17.13 5.30
C GLN A 55 33.45 -16.41 4.54
N ALA A 56 34.40 -15.85 5.27
CA ALA A 56 35.63 -15.32 4.68
C ALA A 56 36.52 -16.46 4.23
N LEU A 57 36.93 -16.44 2.96
CA LEU A 57 37.86 -17.41 2.38
C LEU A 57 39.31 -16.94 2.47
N ALA A 58 39.53 -15.65 2.26
CA ALA A 58 40.83 -15.00 2.35
C ALA A 58 40.66 -13.48 2.53
N GLU A 59 41.66 -12.81 3.03
CA GLU A 59 41.85 -11.37 2.87
C GLU A 59 42.76 -11.14 1.65
N ILE A 60 42.36 -10.21 0.77
CA ILE A 60 43.12 -9.91 -0.46
C ILE A 60 44.16 -8.84 -0.10
N ASP A 61 45.43 -9.20 -0.34
CA ASP A 61 46.54 -8.27 -0.13
C ASP A 61 46.40 -7.04 -1.04
N PRO A 62 46.64 -5.82 -0.52
CA PRO A 62 46.64 -4.62 -1.33
C PRO A 62 47.60 -4.71 -2.53
N LYS A 63 47.16 -4.15 -3.65
CA LYS A 63 47.86 -4.21 -4.97
C LYS A 63 47.92 -5.61 -5.62
N SER A 64 47.19 -6.60 -5.08
CA SER A 64 47.05 -7.89 -5.72
C SER A 64 46.20 -7.82 -6.97
N GLN A 65 46.54 -8.64 -7.98
CA GLN A 65 45.70 -8.87 -9.13
C GLN A 65 44.78 -10.07 -8.91
N VAL A 66 43.49 -9.88 -9.21
CA VAL A 66 42.50 -10.96 -9.23
C VAL A 66 41.89 -11.10 -10.62
N SER A 67 41.50 -12.30 -11.00
CA SER A 67 40.80 -12.52 -12.26
C SER A 67 39.29 -12.40 -12.05
N LEU A 68 38.62 -11.49 -12.74
CA LEU A 68 37.17 -11.35 -12.68
C LEU A 68 36.51 -12.53 -13.41
N LEU A 69 35.65 -13.26 -12.73
CA LEU A 69 34.94 -14.45 -13.26
C LEU A 69 33.50 -14.11 -13.65
N SER A 70 32.78 -13.38 -12.80
CA SER A 70 31.38 -12.93 -13.07
C SER A 70 30.98 -11.74 -12.19
N ARG A 71 29.82 -11.16 -12.50
CA ARG A 71 29.20 -10.09 -11.70
C ARG A 71 27.81 -10.53 -11.27
N ASN A 72 27.44 -10.18 -10.05
CA ASN A 72 26.09 -10.36 -9.54
C ASN A 72 25.74 -9.13 -8.71
N GLU A 73 24.88 -8.26 -9.25
CA GLU A 73 24.53 -6.97 -8.64
C GLU A 73 25.78 -6.16 -8.24
N ASN A 74 25.95 -5.90 -6.94
CA ASN A 74 27.06 -5.14 -6.38
C ASN A 74 28.26 -6.03 -5.94
N TRP A 75 28.33 -7.25 -6.43
CA TRP A 75 29.36 -8.22 -6.09
C TRP A 75 30.13 -8.71 -7.33
N LEU A 76 31.44 -8.88 -7.17
CA LEU A 76 32.31 -9.46 -8.19
C LEU A 76 32.77 -10.85 -7.74
N LYS A 77 32.52 -11.87 -8.58
CA LYS A 77 33.15 -13.16 -8.40
C LYS A 77 34.54 -13.10 -9.00
N VAL A 78 35.57 -13.39 -8.19
CA VAL A 78 36.96 -13.28 -8.60
C VAL A 78 37.72 -14.53 -8.22
N ARG A 79 38.82 -14.76 -8.94
CA ARG A 79 39.83 -15.76 -8.60
C ARG A 79 41.08 -15.06 -8.05
N TYR A 80 41.41 -15.37 -6.81
CA TYR A 80 42.58 -14.84 -6.11
C TYR A 80 43.75 -15.85 -6.14
N GLN A 81 44.96 -15.35 -6.42
CA GLN A 81 46.18 -16.16 -6.53
C GLN A 81 46.08 -17.38 -7.47
N GLY A 82 45.14 -17.33 -8.45
CA GLY A 82 44.88 -18.43 -9.37
C GLY A 82 44.23 -19.68 -8.76
N LYS A 83 43.88 -19.67 -7.48
CA LYS A 83 43.47 -20.87 -6.72
C LYS A 83 42.15 -20.74 -5.98
N ILE A 84 41.80 -19.57 -5.46
CA ILE A 84 40.64 -19.38 -4.59
C ILE A 84 39.60 -18.55 -5.33
N ASP A 85 38.44 -19.15 -5.62
CA ASP A 85 37.30 -18.47 -6.20
C ASP A 85 36.39 -17.99 -5.07
N GLY A 86 35.98 -16.73 -5.14
CA GLY A 86 35.08 -16.15 -4.16
C GLY A 86 34.48 -14.81 -4.62
N TRP A 87 33.75 -14.17 -3.74
CA TRP A 87 33.07 -12.94 -4.00
C TRP A 87 33.68 -11.77 -3.23
N ILE A 88 33.86 -10.65 -3.92
CA ILE A 88 34.26 -9.37 -3.30
C ILE A 88 33.19 -8.31 -3.59
N PRO A 89 32.90 -7.39 -2.65
CA PRO A 89 31.91 -6.36 -2.88
C PRO A 89 32.44 -5.29 -3.84
N GLN A 90 31.72 -5.08 -4.97
CA GLN A 90 32.11 -4.08 -5.98
C GLN A 90 32.09 -2.66 -5.41
N TRP A 91 31.08 -2.34 -4.60
CA TRP A 91 30.95 -1.03 -3.95
C TRP A 91 32.17 -0.68 -3.04
N LEU A 92 32.91 -1.68 -2.56
CA LEU A 92 34.18 -1.47 -1.88
C LEU A 92 35.27 -0.94 -2.82
N LEU A 93 35.22 -1.30 -4.09
CA LEU A 93 36.24 -0.97 -5.09
C LEU A 93 35.98 0.38 -5.78
N ASP A 94 34.71 0.77 -5.87
CA ASP A 94 34.29 1.97 -6.62
C ASP A 94 34.57 3.28 -5.86
N GLN A 95 34.98 3.22 -4.59
CA GLN A 95 35.29 4.38 -3.74
C GLN A 95 36.64 4.26 -3.06
N PRO A 96 37.75 4.45 -3.79
CA PRO A 96 39.10 4.24 -3.25
C PRO A 96 39.51 5.22 -2.16
N GLU A 97 38.79 6.32 -1.97
CA GLU A 97 39.12 7.39 -1.02
C GLU A 97 38.57 7.16 0.39
N LEU A 98 37.63 6.20 0.57
CA LEU A 98 37.04 5.94 1.89
C LEU A 98 37.80 4.83 2.61
N PRO A 99 38.08 4.95 3.93
CA PRO A 99 38.63 3.84 4.70
C PRO A 99 37.73 2.62 4.63
N SER A 100 38.34 1.43 4.52
CA SER A 100 37.61 0.14 4.36
C SER A 100 36.51 -0.08 5.42
N ASP A 101 36.66 0.48 6.60
CA ASP A 101 35.82 0.27 7.76
C ASP A 101 34.50 1.07 7.72
N GLN A 102 34.39 2.08 6.84
CA GLN A 102 33.20 2.93 6.75
C GLN A 102 32.14 2.42 5.77
N GLU A 103 32.40 1.32 5.09
CA GLU A 103 31.57 0.84 3.97
C GLU A 103 30.68 -0.35 4.31
N ILE A 104 30.80 -0.90 5.51
CA ILE A 104 29.93 -1.96 6.00
C ILE A 104 29.12 -1.40 7.16
N GLY A 105 27.80 -1.42 7.00
CA GLY A 105 26.86 -1.17 8.08
C GLY A 105 26.31 -2.47 8.64
N LEU A 106 25.62 -2.38 9.75
CA LEU A 106 24.80 -3.44 10.29
C LEU A 106 23.43 -2.92 10.72
N LYS A 107 22.47 -3.83 10.74
CA LYS A 107 21.14 -3.67 11.31
C LYS A 107 20.94 -4.76 12.36
N THR A 108 20.49 -4.39 13.57
CA THR A 108 20.13 -5.38 14.60
C THR A 108 18.84 -6.11 14.26
N LYS A 109 18.81 -7.44 14.47
CA LYS A 109 17.61 -8.28 14.25
C LYS A 109 16.63 -8.23 15.41
N GLY A 110 17.10 -7.82 16.58
CA GLY A 110 16.36 -7.71 17.82
C GLY A 110 17.15 -6.88 18.83
N LYS A 111 16.69 -6.82 20.07
CA LYS A 111 17.43 -6.20 21.16
C LYS A 111 18.81 -6.89 21.29
N THR A 112 19.88 -6.13 21.12
CA THR A 112 21.23 -6.66 20.93
C THR A 112 22.20 -6.04 21.95
N PRO A 113 22.84 -6.83 22.83
CA PRO A 113 23.80 -6.31 23.77
C PRO A 113 25.12 -5.90 23.08
N LEU A 114 25.67 -4.77 23.47
CA LEU A 114 26.98 -4.29 23.08
C LEU A 114 27.97 -4.64 24.20
N TYR A 115 28.89 -5.56 23.91
CA TYR A 115 29.90 -6.03 24.86
C TYR A 115 31.17 -5.19 24.79
N SER A 116 31.83 -5.03 25.91
CA SER A 116 33.10 -4.30 25.98
C SER A 116 34.29 -5.00 25.30
N LYS A 117 34.20 -6.32 25.13
CA LYS A 117 35.16 -7.18 24.43
C LYS A 117 34.42 -8.20 23.56
N ALA A 118 35.13 -8.82 22.62
CA ALA A 118 34.62 -9.93 21.80
C ALA A 118 34.46 -11.25 22.62
N ASP A 119 33.72 -11.15 23.73
CA ASP A 119 33.49 -12.21 24.70
C ASP A 119 32.12 -12.00 25.36
N LYS A 120 31.33 -13.09 25.48
CA LYS A 120 29.99 -13.07 26.11
C LYS A 120 30.04 -12.80 27.63
N ASP A 121 31.16 -13.15 28.25
CA ASP A 121 31.36 -12.96 29.69
C ASP A 121 31.88 -11.56 30.02
N SER A 122 32.16 -10.74 29.00
CA SER A 122 32.58 -9.36 29.20
C SER A 122 31.38 -8.46 29.54
N PRO A 123 31.63 -7.31 30.24
CA PRO A 123 30.58 -6.38 30.58
C PRO A 123 29.80 -5.88 29.36
N VAL A 124 28.47 -5.81 29.50
CA VAL A 124 27.60 -5.14 28.52
C VAL A 124 27.69 -3.64 28.75
N VAL A 125 28.12 -2.92 27.72
CA VAL A 125 28.27 -1.46 27.73
C VAL A 125 26.93 -0.76 27.59
N THR A 126 26.11 -1.25 26.65
CA THR A 126 24.73 -0.80 26.40
C THR A 126 23.97 -1.87 25.62
N GLU A 127 22.68 -1.66 25.42
CA GLU A 127 21.85 -2.52 24.56
C GLU A 127 21.33 -1.72 23.36
N LEU A 128 21.51 -2.24 22.16
CA LEU A 128 20.93 -1.69 20.94
C LEU A 128 19.48 -2.17 20.81
N PRO A 129 18.51 -1.28 20.57
CA PRO A 129 17.15 -1.67 20.20
C PRO A 129 17.13 -2.52 18.92
N ALA A 130 16.03 -3.21 18.68
CA ALA A 130 15.78 -3.84 17.37
C ALA A 130 15.80 -2.78 16.26
N ASP A 131 16.19 -3.20 15.06
CA ASP A 131 16.28 -2.33 13.88
C ASP A 131 17.21 -1.11 14.06
N SER A 132 18.17 -1.18 14.98
CA SER A 132 19.22 -0.18 15.10
C SER A 132 20.26 -0.33 14.01
N PHE A 133 20.76 0.80 13.50
CA PHE A 133 21.81 0.85 12.47
C PHE A 133 23.11 1.37 13.05
N SER A 134 24.23 0.74 12.64
CA SER A 134 25.57 1.19 13.02
C SER A 134 26.56 0.90 11.92
N ASN A 135 27.68 1.63 11.90
CA ASN A 135 28.81 1.34 11.05
C ASN A 135 29.66 0.22 11.69
N VAL A 136 30.14 -0.68 10.86
CA VAL A 136 31.05 -1.77 11.26
C VAL A 136 32.49 -1.25 11.22
N GLN A 137 33.21 -1.36 12.32
CA GLN A 137 34.64 -1.08 12.32
C GLN A 137 35.45 -2.25 11.79
N PHE A 138 35.23 -3.44 12.34
CA PHE A 138 35.77 -4.68 11.80
C PHE A 138 34.98 -5.91 12.24
N VAL A 139 35.20 -7.02 11.55
CA VAL A 139 34.62 -8.32 11.86
C VAL A 139 35.72 -9.28 12.27
N GLN A 140 35.61 -9.87 13.47
CA GLN A 140 36.53 -10.85 14.01
C GLN A 140 35.76 -12.11 14.43
N ALA A 141 35.94 -13.19 13.66
CA ALA A 141 35.21 -14.45 13.87
C ALA A 141 33.68 -14.21 13.99
N ASP A 142 33.09 -14.54 15.13
CA ASP A 142 31.66 -14.36 15.40
C ASP A 142 31.28 -13.01 16.00
N TRP A 143 32.23 -12.08 16.06
CA TRP A 143 32.07 -10.78 16.67
C TRP A 143 32.26 -9.66 15.66
N ILE A 144 31.50 -8.56 15.89
CA ILE A 144 31.57 -7.36 15.05
C ILE A 144 31.81 -6.17 16.00
N LYS A 145 32.89 -5.43 15.76
CA LYS A 145 33.17 -4.19 16.46
C LYS A 145 32.43 -3.05 15.79
N ILE A 146 31.74 -2.25 16.62
CA ILE A 146 30.91 -1.11 16.15
C ILE A 146 31.08 0.11 17.05
N TYR A 147 30.67 1.24 16.48
CA TYR A 147 30.33 2.45 17.23
C TYR A 147 28.81 2.62 17.22
N TYR A 148 28.21 2.80 18.40
CA TYR A 148 26.79 3.07 18.54
C TYR A 148 26.59 4.23 19.51
N GLN A 149 26.08 5.38 19.03
CA GLN A 149 26.03 6.63 19.78
C GLN A 149 27.46 7.00 20.30
N ASP A 150 27.64 7.12 21.61
CA ASP A 150 28.93 7.42 22.24
C ASP A 150 29.66 6.17 22.76
N TYR A 151 29.19 4.98 22.40
CA TYR A 151 29.74 3.71 22.90
C TYR A 151 30.47 2.96 21.81
N GLU A 152 31.60 2.38 22.14
CA GLU A 152 32.36 1.44 21.35
C GLU A 152 32.25 0.04 21.96
N GLY A 153 32.08 -1.00 21.13
CA GLY A 153 31.99 -2.36 21.65
C GLY A 153 31.77 -3.40 20.56
N PHE A 154 31.38 -4.58 21.00
CA PHE A 154 31.25 -5.77 20.17
C PHE A 154 29.83 -6.32 20.23
N VAL A 155 29.27 -6.68 19.09
CA VAL A 155 28.02 -7.42 18.96
C VAL A 155 28.27 -8.77 18.32
N GLN A 156 27.39 -9.75 18.60
CA GLN A 156 27.49 -11.05 17.96
C GLN A 156 26.95 -10.99 16.53
N LYS A 157 27.67 -11.61 15.60
CA LYS A 157 27.34 -11.64 14.18
C LYS A 157 25.95 -12.24 13.89
N ASN A 158 25.52 -13.25 14.65
CA ASN A 158 24.22 -13.89 14.49
C ASN A 158 23.04 -12.99 14.89
N GLN A 159 23.27 -11.96 15.70
CA GLN A 159 22.24 -11.02 16.18
C GLN A 159 22.02 -9.84 15.25
N VAL A 160 22.81 -9.73 14.18
CA VAL A 160 22.76 -8.61 13.25
C VAL A 160 22.71 -9.06 11.81
N GLN A 161 22.27 -8.17 10.93
CA GLN A 161 22.39 -8.27 9.50
C GLN A 161 23.45 -7.28 9.02
N LEU A 162 24.47 -7.76 8.29
CA LEU A 162 25.43 -6.89 7.65
C LEU A 162 24.90 -6.42 6.29
N LEU A 163 25.10 -5.16 5.96
CA LEU A 163 24.69 -4.53 4.70
C LEU A 163 25.76 -3.52 4.26
N ALA A 164 25.68 -3.08 3.00
CA ALA A 164 26.48 -1.96 2.54
C ALA A 164 26.14 -0.70 3.34
N SER A 165 27.13 0.10 3.70
CA SER A 165 26.94 1.32 4.49
C SER A 165 25.96 2.30 3.83
N LYS A 166 25.96 2.36 2.49
CA LYS A 166 24.99 3.13 1.71
C LYS A 166 23.55 2.64 1.97
N ASP A 167 23.36 1.32 1.94
CA ASP A 167 22.02 0.71 2.16
C ASP A 167 21.59 0.87 3.62
N ALA A 168 22.51 0.74 4.57
CA ALA A 168 22.26 1.02 5.99
C ALA A 168 21.82 2.47 6.20
N LYS A 169 22.48 3.43 5.53
CA LYS A 169 22.12 4.85 5.59
C LYS A 169 20.74 5.12 5.00
N LEU A 170 20.42 4.54 3.84
CA LEU A 170 19.11 4.68 3.20
C LEU A 170 18.01 4.07 4.07
N GLN A 171 18.20 2.88 4.61
CA GLN A 171 17.23 2.23 5.50
C GLN A 171 17.05 3.02 6.80
N ARG A 172 18.13 3.58 7.37
CA ARG A 172 18.05 4.45 8.54
C ARG A 172 17.25 5.72 8.23
N GLN A 173 17.53 6.38 7.12
CA GLN A 173 16.78 7.57 6.69
C GLN A 173 15.30 7.28 6.49
N ALA A 174 14.97 6.17 5.80
CA ALA A 174 13.59 5.74 5.60
C ALA A 174 12.88 5.45 6.93
N LYS A 175 13.57 4.83 7.89
CA LYS A 175 13.04 4.59 9.24
C LYS A 175 12.79 5.90 9.99
N GLU A 176 13.77 6.81 10.03
CA GLU A 176 13.64 8.11 10.68
C GLU A 176 12.51 8.96 10.07
N GLU A 177 12.33 8.88 8.74
CA GLU A 177 11.24 9.55 8.04
C GLU A 177 9.88 8.93 8.38
N SER A 178 9.80 7.60 8.43
CA SER A 178 8.60 6.87 8.85
C SER A 178 8.22 7.19 10.30
N GLU A 179 9.19 7.20 11.22
CA GLU A 179 8.97 7.55 12.63
C GLU A 179 8.51 9.01 12.79
N LYS A 180 9.08 9.95 12.01
CA LYS A 180 8.63 11.34 12.00
C LYS A 180 7.22 11.49 11.45
N LYS A 181 6.88 10.73 10.40
CA LYS A 181 5.53 10.72 9.83
C LYS A 181 4.52 10.18 10.84
N GLU A 182 4.83 9.07 11.50
CA GLU A 182 3.97 8.48 12.53
C GLU A 182 3.82 9.40 13.75
N ALA A 183 4.88 10.04 14.20
CA ALA A 183 4.80 11.01 15.30
C ALA A 183 3.92 12.22 14.95
N LYS A 184 4.00 12.73 13.71
CA LYS A 184 3.10 13.78 13.23
C LYS A 184 1.65 13.31 13.17
N ARG A 185 1.43 12.10 12.67
CA ARG A 185 0.12 11.46 12.61
C ARG A 185 -0.48 11.32 14.00
N GLN A 186 0.29 10.81 14.96
CA GLN A 186 -0.15 10.65 16.34
C GLN A 186 -0.47 12.02 17.00
N ALA A 187 0.35 13.04 16.75
CA ALA A 187 0.08 14.39 17.25
C ALA A 187 -1.20 15.00 16.67
N ALA A 188 -1.44 14.81 15.37
CA ALA A 188 -2.68 15.23 14.72
C ALA A 188 -3.88 14.46 15.28
N TYR A 189 -3.75 13.16 15.50
CA TYR A 189 -4.77 12.33 16.13
C TYR A 189 -5.18 12.87 17.50
N GLU A 190 -4.23 13.11 18.41
CA GLU A 190 -4.51 13.62 19.74
C GLU A 190 -5.17 15.00 19.72
N GLN A 191 -4.89 15.81 18.72
CA GLN A 191 -5.49 17.14 18.55
C GLN A 191 -6.93 17.08 18.01
N LEU A 192 -7.23 16.11 17.15
CA LEU A 192 -8.45 16.10 16.32
C LEU A 192 -9.50 15.06 16.76
N LYS A 193 -9.10 14.06 17.56
CA LYS A 193 -9.93 12.89 17.91
C LYS A 193 -11.31 13.23 18.51
N ASP A 194 -11.40 14.34 19.20
CA ASP A 194 -12.63 14.76 19.87
C ASP A 194 -13.38 15.87 19.11
N GLN A 195 -12.94 16.22 17.89
CA GLN A 195 -13.59 17.27 17.11
C GLN A 195 -14.68 16.71 16.20
N LEU A 196 -15.84 17.36 16.22
CA LEU A 196 -16.94 17.11 15.28
C LEU A 196 -17.22 18.38 14.48
N THR A 197 -17.54 18.22 13.21
CA THR A 197 -17.93 19.33 12.31
C THR A 197 -19.22 18.98 11.60
N ILE A 198 -20.22 19.88 11.67
CA ILE A 198 -21.50 19.73 10.97
C ILE A 198 -21.29 19.77 9.46
N ARG A 199 -21.85 18.80 8.74
CA ARG A 199 -21.76 18.66 7.28
C ARG A 199 -23.09 18.79 6.56
N GLN A 200 -24.17 18.99 7.31
CA GLN A 200 -25.51 19.22 6.75
C GLN A 200 -26.15 20.44 7.41
N GLU A 201 -26.65 21.36 6.61
CA GLU A 201 -27.36 22.57 7.10
C GLU A 201 -28.59 22.15 7.87
N GLY A 202 -28.85 22.83 8.98
CA GLY A 202 -30.04 22.61 9.80
C GLY A 202 -30.03 21.32 10.61
N ALA A 203 -28.85 20.70 10.82
CA ALA A 203 -28.69 19.52 11.68
C ALA A 203 -29.20 19.82 13.10
N TYR A 204 -30.04 18.96 13.65
CA TYR A 204 -30.59 19.15 15.01
C TYR A 204 -29.54 18.74 16.07
N PHE A 205 -29.38 19.63 17.06
CA PHE A 205 -28.66 19.35 18.30
C PHE A 205 -29.66 18.99 19.39
N PHE A 206 -29.88 17.70 19.63
CA PHE A 206 -30.94 17.16 20.47
C PHE A 206 -30.61 17.22 21.95
N GLU A 207 -31.66 17.29 22.82
CA GLU A 207 -31.53 17.25 24.28
C GLU A 207 -31.31 15.81 24.80
N SER A 208 -31.73 14.78 24.05
CA SER A 208 -31.55 13.38 24.37
C SER A 208 -31.28 12.58 23.11
N PRO A 209 -30.70 11.33 23.18
CA PRO A 209 -30.33 10.52 22.00
C PRO A 209 -31.55 9.90 21.31
N SER A 210 -32.43 10.76 20.77
CA SER A 210 -33.65 10.37 20.05
C SER A 210 -34.03 11.43 19.02
N TYR A 211 -34.39 11.00 17.81
CA TYR A 211 -34.94 11.91 16.77
C TYR A 211 -36.29 12.54 17.15
N GLN A 212 -36.98 12.00 18.15
CA GLN A 212 -38.20 12.54 18.68
C GLN A 212 -37.98 13.51 19.87
N SER A 213 -36.71 13.64 20.31
CA SER A 213 -36.35 14.57 21.36
C SER A 213 -36.51 16.00 20.91
N LYS A 214 -36.75 16.91 21.90
CA LYS A 214 -36.55 18.34 21.67
C LYS A 214 -35.10 18.59 21.30
N SER A 215 -34.87 19.62 20.50
CA SER A 215 -33.54 20.11 20.18
C SER A 215 -33.22 21.39 20.91
N HIS A 216 -31.97 21.60 21.27
CA HIS A 216 -31.51 22.91 21.73
C HIS A 216 -31.63 23.94 20.62
N TYR A 217 -31.21 23.58 19.41
CA TYR A 217 -31.27 24.39 18.19
C TYR A 217 -30.90 23.56 16.95
N GLN A 218 -31.02 24.18 15.79
CA GLN A 218 -30.42 23.63 14.54
C GLN A 218 -29.03 24.20 14.36
N ALA A 219 -28.05 23.31 14.25
CA ALA A 219 -26.66 23.67 14.04
C ALA A 219 -26.42 24.13 12.60
N SER A 220 -25.54 25.09 12.43
CA SER A 220 -25.13 25.61 11.12
C SER A 220 -24.11 24.73 10.48
N TYR A 221 -24.06 24.74 9.14
CA TYR A 221 -22.98 24.08 8.38
C TYR A 221 -21.61 24.57 8.85
N LEU A 222 -20.67 23.65 9.01
CA LEU A 222 -19.31 23.84 9.55
C LEU A 222 -19.24 24.22 11.04
N GLN A 223 -20.35 24.26 11.76
CA GLN A 223 -20.33 24.46 13.22
C GLN A 223 -19.54 23.29 13.85
N GLN A 224 -18.68 23.63 14.81
CA GLN A 224 -17.83 22.67 15.51
C GLN A 224 -18.36 22.30 16.87
N PHE A 225 -18.17 21.05 17.25
CA PHE A 225 -18.52 20.49 18.54
C PHE A 225 -17.35 19.66 19.08
N THR A 226 -17.33 19.46 20.39
CA THR A 226 -16.43 18.50 21.03
C THR A 226 -17.19 17.21 21.27
N LEU A 227 -16.74 16.10 20.70
CA LEU A 227 -17.24 14.76 20.98
C LEU A 227 -16.93 14.39 22.43
N LEU A 228 -17.92 13.91 23.15
CA LEU A 228 -17.79 13.39 24.50
C LEU A 228 -17.81 11.85 24.51
N GLU A 229 -18.80 11.26 23.86
CA GLU A 229 -18.97 9.81 23.73
C GLU A 229 -19.96 9.46 22.61
N GLU A 230 -19.86 8.22 22.11
CA GLU A 230 -20.89 7.60 21.29
C GLU A 230 -21.93 6.93 22.19
N VAL A 231 -23.21 7.20 21.94
CA VAL A 231 -24.32 6.71 22.76
C VAL A 231 -25.31 5.96 21.89
N LYS A 232 -25.64 4.74 22.28
CA LYS A 232 -26.70 3.96 21.66
C LYS A 232 -28.03 4.19 22.38
N ASN A 233 -29.08 4.52 21.65
CA ASN A 233 -30.46 4.56 22.20
C ASN A 233 -30.88 3.10 22.46
N GLU A 234 -31.19 2.77 23.71
CA GLU A 234 -31.53 1.42 24.13
C GLU A 234 -32.89 0.93 23.56
N GLU A 235 -33.80 1.84 23.21
CA GLU A 235 -35.13 1.49 22.69
C GLU A 235 -35.11 1.27 21.18
N THR A 236 -34.41 2.14 20.45
CA THR A 236 -34.39 2.12 18.97
C THR A 236 -33.15 1.44 18.40
N GLY A 237 -32.08 1.32 19.18
CA GLY A 237 -30.79 0.84 18.75
C GLY A 237 -29.97 1.85 17.95
N GLU A 238 -30.51 3.06 17.74
CA GLU A 238 -29.86 4.14 17.01
C GLU A 238 -28.65 4.70 17.76
N ILE A 239 -27.64 5.12 17.01
CA ILE A 239 -26.41 5.70 17.55
C ILE A 239 -26.48 7.21 17.45
N PHE A 240 -26.03 7.89 18.51
CA PHE A 240 -25.88 9.33 18.58
C PHE A 240 -24.49 9.69 19.11
N TYR A 241 -23.97 10.83 18.68
CA TYR A 241 -22.78 11.42 19.29
C TYR A 241 -23.23 12.41 20.37
N LYS A 242 -22.93 12.08 21.64
CA LYS A 242 -22.99 13.04 22.72
C LYS A 242 -21.88 14.06 22.53
N ALA A 243 -22.23 15.33 22.45
CA ALA A 243 -21.30 16.38 22.08
C ALA A 243 -21.53 17.63 22.93
N LYS A 244 -20.54 18.51 22.93
CA LYS A 244 -20.56 19.80 23.59
C LYS A 244 -20.33 20.92 22.58
N ASP A 245 -21.17 21.94 22.61
CA ASP A 245 -20.99 23.12 21.77
C ASP A 245 -19.98 24.13 22.38
N ASP A 246 -19.71 25.23 21.67
CA ASP A 246 -18.77 26.29 22.06
C ASP A 246 -19.23 27.07 23.32
N GLN A 247 -20.51 26.99 23.68
CA GLN A 247 -21.08 27.57 24.90
C GLN A 247 -21.06 26.60 26.09
N GLY A 248 -20.57 25.41 25.90
CA GLY A 248 -20.48 24.38 26.92
C GLY A 248 -21.77 23.59 27.15
N ARG A 249 -22.78 23.72 26.27
CA ARG A 249 -24.02 22.91 26.35
C ARG A 249 -23.73 21.50 25.82
N GLU A 250 -24.23 20.52 26.56
CA GLU A 250 -24.18 19.10 26.14
C GLU A 250 -25.50 18.74 25.46
N GLY A 251 -25.41 17.91 24.44
CA GLY A 251 -26.54 17.39 23.67
C GLY A 251 -26.11 16.29 22.73
N TYR A 252 -26.96 15.96 21.77
CA TYR A 252 -26.76 14.78 20.92
C TYR A 252 -26.92 15.16 19.45
N LEU A 253 -25.98 14.67 18.64
CA LEU A 253 -25.96 14.84 17.19
C LEU A 253 -26.19 13.50 16.50
N ASN A 254 -26.86 13.53 15.36
CA ASN A 254 -26.92 12.41 14.45
C ASN A 254 -25.53 12.20 13.82
N PRO A 255 -24.90 11.02 13.95
CA PRO A 255 -23.62 10.74 13.32
C PRO A 255 -23.60 10.99 11.81
N MET A 256 -24.71 10.77 11.11
CA MET A 256 -24.79 10.89 9.65
C MET A 256 -24.58 12.31 9.13
N VAL A 257 -24.71 13.34 9.97
CA VAL A 257 -24.60 14.75 9.57
C VAL A 257 -23.31 15.42 10.06
N VAL A 258 -22.39 14.67 10.65
CA VAL A 258 -21.13 15.19 11.18
C VAL A 258 -19.91 14.42 10.63
N SER A 259 -18.80 15.13 10.49
CA SER A 259 -17.49 14.51 10.22
C SER A 259 -16.56 14.69 11.41
N GLN A 260 -15.62 13.75 11.54
CA GLN A 260 -14.48 13.86 12.42
C GLN A 260 -13.25 14.17 11.57
N PRO A 261 -12.54 15.30 11.79
CA PRO A 261 -11.34 15.62 11.00
C PRO A 261 -10.23 14.54 11.07
N ILE A 262 -10.25 13.72 12.14
CA ILE A 262 -9.34 12.60 12.31
C ILE A 262 -9.48 11.55 11.20
N ASP A 263 -10.66 11.35 10.66
CA ASP A 263 -10.92 10.34 9.65
C ASP A 263 -10.20 10.65 8.32
N SER A 264 -9.82 11.92 8.08
CA SER A 264 -9.11 12.36 6.88
C SER A 264 -7.57 12.30 7.00
N ILE A 265 -7.00 11.88 8.14
CA ILE A 265 -5.53 11.89 8.34
C ILE A 265 -4.81 10.98 7.35
N ASP A 266 -5.39 9.82 7.04
CA ASP A 266 -4.81 8.82 6.12
C ASP A 266 -5.47 8.83 4.73
N HIS A 267 -6.50 9.65 4.54
CA HIS A 267 -7.22 9.74 3.27
C HIS A 267 -6.40 10.43 2.17
N LYS A 268 -6.45 9.88 0.97
CA LYS A 268 -5.83 10.43 -0.23
C LYS A 268 -6.91 11.05 -1.10
N SER A 269 -6.73 12.31 -1.44
CA SER A 269 -7.73 13.08 -2.21
C SER A 269 -7.80 12.72 -3.69
N GLU A 270 -6.83 11.97 -4.22
CA GLU A 270 -6.73 11.67 -5.64
C GLU A 270 -6.18 10.25 -5.88
N PRO A 271 -6.56 9.60 -6.99
CA PRO A 271 -5.97 8.34 -7.42
C PRO A 271 -4.49 8.49 -7.77
N LYS A 272 -3.72 7.40 -7.68
CA LYS A 272 -2.28 7.38 -8.01
C LYS A 272 -2.00 7.47 -9.52
N VAL A 273 -3.01 7.19 -10.34
CA VAL A 273 -2.92 7.10 -11.80
C VAL A 273 -3.78 8.17 -12.47
N HIS A 274 -3.49 8.48 -13.72
CA HIS A 274 -4.14 9.59 -14.43
C HIS A 274 -5.19 9.13 -15.46
N THR A 275 -5.32 7.83 -15.70
CA THR A 275 -6.29 7.29 -16.66
C THR A 275 -7.07 6.14 -16.08
N LEU A 276 -8.33 6.03 -16.47
CA LEU A 276 -9.19 4.91 -16.04
C LEU A 276 -8.59 3.54 -16.41
N LYS A 277 -7.94 3.45 -17.57
CA LYS A 277 -7.30 2.20 -18.04
C LYS A 277 -6.19 1.71 -17.11
N GLU A 278 -5.47 2.60 -16.46
CA GLU A 278 -4.36 2.25 -15.54
C GLU A 278 -4.86 1.98 -14.13
N ALA A 279 -6.11 2.38 -13.83
CA ALA A 279 -6.66 2.32 -12.50
C ALA A 279 -6.98 0.91 -12.03
N THR A 280 -6.80 0.69 -10.75
CA THR A 280 -7.36 -0.43 -10.01
C THR A 280 -8.60 0.06 -9.24
N LEU A 281 -9.76 -0.50 -9.52
CA LEU A 281 -11.04 -0.14 -8.92
C LEU A 281 -11.41 -1.16 -7.85
N PHE A 282 -11.75 -0.70 -6.64
CA PHE A 282 -12.39 -1.53 -5.63
C PHE A 282 -13.90 -1.32 -5.70
N ILE A 283 -14.63 -2.32 -6.15
CA ILE A 283 -16.08 -2.30 -6.25
C ILE A 283 -16.68 -3.13 -5.12
N ASP A 284 -17.56 -2.51 -4.36
CA ASP A 284 -18.16 -3.09 -3.18
C ASP A 284 -19.67 -3.32 -3.38
N PRO A 285 -20.10 -4.50 -3.83
CA PRO A 285 -21.53 -4.85 -3.81
C PRO A 285 -21.98 -4.94 -2.35
N GLY A 286 -22.85 -4.01 -1.93
CA GLY A 286 -23.34 -3.96 -0.56
C GLY A 286 -24.03 -5.23 -0.10
N HIS A 287 -24.08 -5.44 1.23
CA HIS A 287 -24.77 -6.59 1.86
C HIS A 287 -24.21 -7.95 1.45
N GLY A 288 -25.00 -9.03 1.60
CA GLY A 288 -24.64 -10.39 1.20
C GLY A 288 -24.79 -11.41 2.32
N GLY A 289 -25.00 -12.68 1.97
CA GLY A 289 -25.17 -13.78 2.92
C GLY A 289 -26.37 -13.57 3.84
N GLU A 290 -26.12 -13.49 5.14
CA GLU A 290 -27.15 -13.25 6.17
C GLU A 290 -27.65 -11.80 6.23
N ASP A 291 -26.93 -10.84 5.63
CA ASP A 291 -27.37 -9.47 5.52
C ASP A 291 -28.13 -9.27 4.19
N PRO A 292 -29.46 -9.18 4.22
CA PRO A 292 -30.26 -9.00 3.01
C PRO A 292 -30.21 -7.59 2.43
N GLY A 293 -29.74 -6.59 3.20
CA GLY A 293 -29.93 -5.18 2.91
C GLY A 293 -31.37 -4.73 3.08
N THR A 294 -31.76 -3.68 2.39
CA THR A 294 -33.14 -3.19 2.37
C THR A 294 -34.07 -4.17 1.67
N LEU A 295 -35.35 -4.09 2.00
CA LEU A 295 -36.38 -4.98 1.47
C LEU A 295 -37.43 -4.21 0.67
N SER A 296 -37.99 -4.84 -0.34
CA SER A 296 -39.22 -4.36 -0.94
C SER A 296 -40.36 -4.30 0.07
N LEU A 297 -41.40 -3.51 -0.19
CA LEU A 297 -42.55 -3.37 0.71
C LEU A 297 -43.24 -4.69 1.04
N ASP A 298 -43.30 -5.61 0.08
CA ASP A 298 -43.83 -6.98 0.26
C ASP A 298 -42.83 -7.97 0.85
N LYS A 299 -41.59 -7.51 1.11
CA LYS A 299 -40.45 -8.28 1.68
C LYS A 299 -40.02 -9.50 0.85
N GLN A 300 -40.37 -9.53 -0.46
CA GLN A 300 -40.02 -10.63 -1.33
C GLN A 300 -38.64 -10.46 -2.00
N PHE A 301 -38.19 -9.21 -2.14
CA PHE A 301 -36.95 -8.86 -2.82
C PHE A 301 -35.98 -8.24 -1.85
N HIS A 302 -34.70 -8.65 -1.94
CA HIS A 302 -33.60 -8.23 -1.09
C HIS A 302 -32.61 -7.41 -1.88
N GLU A 303 -32.07 -6.36 -1.31
CA GLU A 303 -31.07 -5.49 -1.94
C GLU A 303 -29.84 -6.26 -2.42
N LYS A 304 -29.32 -7.18 -1.60
CA LYS A 304 -28.14 -7.99 -1.93
C LYS A 304 -28.24 -8.76 -3.23
N ASP A 305 -29.49 -9.10 -3.66
CA ASP A 305 -29.75 -9.87 -4.88
C ASP A 305 -29.56 -9.02 -6.14
N TYR A 306 -29.46 -7.69 -5.99
CA TYR A 306 -29.29 -6.73 -7.09
C TYR A 306 -27.94 -6.00 -7.07
N THR A 307 -27.34 -5.77 -5.90
CA THR A 307 -26.03 -5.14 -5.81
C THR A 307 -24.93 -5.96 -6.48
N LEU A 308 -24.93 -7.28 -6.27
CA LEU A 308 -23.93 -8.18 -6.88
C LEU A 308 -24.03 -8.27 -8.42
N PRO A 309 -25.20 -8.45 -9.03
CA PRO A 309 -25.32 -8.45 -10.50
C PRO A 309 -24.81 -7.14 -11.15
N VAL A 310 -25.13 -5.98 -10.57
CA VAL A 310 -24.60 -4.71 -11.08
C VAL A 310 -23.09 -4.65 -10.99
N ALA A 311 -22.51 -5.05 -9.85
CA ALA A 311 -21.07 -5.08 -9.65
C ALA A 311 -20.35 -6.02 -10.63
N VAL A 312 -20.92 -7.19 -10.92
CA VAL A 312 -20.38 -8.15 -11.90
C VAL A 312 -20.40 -7.57 -13.32
N LYS A 313 -21.52 -6.93 -13.72
CA LYS A 313 -21.63 -6.24 -15.02
C LYS A 313 -20.62 -5.09 -15.13
N LEU A 314 -20.50 -4.29 -14.07
CA LEU A 314 -19.54 -3.19 -13.98
C LEU A 314 -18.09 -3.71 -14.12
N LYS A 315 -17.74 -4.74 -13.37
CA LYS A 315 -16.44 -5.40 -13.47
C LYS A 315 -16.12 -5.81 -14.91
N ALA A 316 -17.04 -6.50 -15.58
CA ALA A 316 -16.82 -6.95 -16.95
C ALA A 316 -16.58 -5.78 -17.92
N LYS A 317 -17.31 -4.67 -17.78
CA LYS A 317 -17.14 -3.47 -18.61
C LYS A 317 -15.79 -2.78 -18.34
N LEU A 318 -15.40 -2.63 -17.09
CA LEU A 318 -14.13 -2.00 -16.69
C LEU A 318 -12.92 -2.83 -17.13
N GLU A 319 -12.97 -4.16 -16.96
CA GLU A 319 -11.90 -5.06 -17.43
C GLU A 319 -11.75 -5.05 -18.95
N ALA A 320 -12.86 -4.91 -19.69
CA ALA A 320 -12.82 -4.73 -21.15
C ALA A 320 -12.12 -3.43 -21.59
N LEU A 321 -12.10 -2.39 -20.74
CA LEU A 321 -11.36 -1.15 -20.96
C LEU A 321 -9.88 -1.25 -20.53
N GLY A 322 -9.51 -2.35 -19.87
CA GLY A 322 -8.15 -2.62 -19.40
C GLY A 322 -7.88 -2.25 -17.94
N CYS A 323 -8.92 -1.85 -17.19
CA CYS A 323 -8.82 -1.60 -15.75
C CYS A 323 -8.60 -2.89 -14.97
N LYS A 324 -8.04 -2.81 -13.78
CA LYS A 324 -8.10 -3.89 -12.78
C LYS A 324 -9.30 -3.67 -11.87
N VAL A 325 -10.02 -4.75 -11.54
CA VAL A 325 -11.18 -4.66 -10.64
C VAL A 325 -11.08 -5.70 -9.54
N ILE A 326 -11.20 -5.21 -8.31
CA ILE A 326 -11.29 -6.00 -7.08
C ILE A 326 -12.73 -5.89 -6.59
N LEU A 327 -13.36 -7.01 -6.26
CA LEU A 327 -14.69 -7.05 -5.63
C LEU A 327 -14.53 -7.36 -4.14
N SER A 328 -15.33 -6.71 -3.28
CA SER A 328 -15.42 -7.11 -1.86
C SER A 328 -16.01 -8.51 -1.69
N ARG A 329 -16.93 -8.89 -2.59
CA ARG A 329 -17.49 -10.24 -2.74
C ARG A 329 -17.87 -10.50 -4.18
N ASP A 330 -17.75 -11.74 -4.63
CA ASP A 330 -18.16 -12.23 -5.95
C ASP A 330 -19.26 -13.31 -5.87
N GLN A 331 -19.74 -13.58 -4.66
CA GLN A 331 -20.79 -14.52 -4.33
C GLN A 331 -21.73 -13.93 -3.27
N ASP A 332 -22.85 -14.63 -2.99
CA ASP A 332 -23.77 -14.26 -1.91
C ASP A 332 -23.20 -14.71 -0.54
N VAL A 333 -22.21 -13.97 -0.06
CA VAL A 333 -21.56 -14.16 1.25
C VAL A 333 -21.59 -12.86 2.05
N PHE A 334 -21.66 -12.97 3.36
CA PHE A 334 -21.56 -11.82 4.26
C PHE A 334 -20.12 -11.31 4.34
N VAL A 335 -19.96 -9.99 4.18
CA VAL A 335 -18.70 -9.28 4.41
C VAL A 335 -19.01 -8.09 5.32
N GLY A 336 -18.46 -8.10 6.53
CA GLY A 336 -18.69 -7.03 7.51
C GLY A 336 -18.09 -5.68 7.09
N LEU A 337 -18.61 -4.58 7.63
CA LEU A 337 -18.16 -3.22 7.27
C LEU A 337 -16.67 -3.01 7.53
N ASP A 338 -16.15 -3.42 8.70
CA ASP A 338 -14.71 -3.36 9.02
C ASP A 338 -13.89 -4.15 8.00
N GLN A 339 -14.36 -5.33 7.62
CA GLN A 339 -13.66 -6.15 6.64
C GLN A 339 -13.63 -5.49 5.26
N ARG A 340 -14.71 -4.83 4.83
CA ARG A 340 -14.74 -4.06 3.55
C ARG A 340 -13.72 -2.94 3.56
N VAL A 341 -13.64 -2.19 4.67
CA VAL A 341 -12.63 -1.13 4.88
C VAL A 341 -11.21 -1.70 4.84
N ASP A 342 -10.97 -2.78 5.58
CA ASP A 342 -9.64 -3.41 5.62
C ASP A 342 -9.21 -3.93 4.24
N MET A 343 -10.11 -4.62 3.52
CA MET A 343 -9.84 -5.10 2.17
C MET A 343 -9.49 -3.96 1.21
N THR A 344 -10.23 -2.84 1.29
CA THR A 344 -9.97 -1.64 0.47
C THR A 344 -8.59 -1.07 0.78
N ASN A 345 -8.29 -0.82 2.05
CA ASN A 345 -7.07 -0.15 2.49
C ASN A 345 -5.80 -1.00 2.33
N GLN A 346 -5.94 -2.34 2.34
CA GLN A 346 -4.85 -3.29 2.09
C GLN A 346 -4.63 -3.56 0.59
N SER A 347 -5.55 -3.15 -0.26
CA SER A 347 -5.45 -3.32 -1.71
C SER A 347 -4.59 -2.22 -2.36
N ASP A 348 -4.21 -2.46 -3.63
CA ASP A 348 -3.58 -1.44 -4.48
C ASP A 348 -4.59 -0.57 -5.23
N ALA A 349 -5.85 -0.55 -4.80
CA ALA A 349 -6.90 0.20 -5.47
C ALA A 349 -6.64 1.72 -5.45
N ASP A 350 -7.12 2.38 -6.49
CA ASP A 350 -7.04 3.83 -6.68
C ASP A 350 -8.34 4.53 -6.31
N LEU A 351 -9.49 3.87 -6.52
CA LEU A 351 -10.84 4.36 -6.23
C LEU A 351 -11.69 3.26 -5.62
N PHE A 352 -12.62 3.67 -4.73
CA PHE A 352 -13.63 2.81 -4.12
C PHE A 352 -15.03 3.22 -4.56
N VAL A 353 -15.86 2.27 -4.98
CA VAL A 353 -17.27 2.48 -5.33
C VAL A 353 -18.12 1.41 -4.66
N SER A 354 -18.98 1.82 -3.71
CA SER A 354 -19.96 0.95 -3.09
C SER A 354 -21.29 1.04 -3.82
N ILE A 355 -21.95 -0.09 -4.00
CA ILE A 355 -23.17 -0.28 -4.81
C ILE A 355 -24.32 -0.69 -3.91
N HIS A 356 -25.38 0.11 -3.86
CA HIS A 356 -26.55 -0.04 -2.99
C HIS A 356 -27.85 0.33 -3.68
N PHE A 357 -28.96 -0.04 -3.04
CA PHE A 357 -30.32 0.36 -3.36
C PHE A 357 -31.06 0.67 -2.06
N ASP A 358 -31.55 1.89 -1.94
CA ASP A 358 -32.13 2.44 -0.72
C ASP A 358 -33.57 1.92 -0.44
N ALA A 359 -34.11 2.26 0.70
CA ALA A 359 -35.54 2.17 1.00
C ALA A 359 -35.98 3.34 1.89
N SER A 360 -37.23 3.76 1.70
CA SER A 360 -37.83 4.80 2.53
C SER A 360 -39.14 4.29 3.16
N TRP A 361 -39.48 4.84 4.34
CA TRP A 361 -40.82 4.68 4.92
C TRP A 361 -41.93 5.30 4.06
N ASP A 362 -41.63 6.32 3.25
CA ASP A 362 -42.49 6.86 2.22
C ASP A 362 -42.23 6.18 0.88
N PRO A 363 -43.17 5.38 0.36
CA PRO A 363 -43.00 4.66 -0.89
C PRO A 363 -42.96 5.54 -2.14
N ASN A 364 -43.20 6.86 -1.99
CA ASN A 364 -43.11 7.82 -3.10
C ASN A 364 -41.66 8.29 -3.32
N TRP A 365 -40.76 8.12 -2.32
CA TRP A 365 -39.36 8.40 -2.52
C TRP A 365 -38.75 7.47 -3.57
N ASN A 366 -37.99 8.07 -4.49
CA ASN A 366 -37.42 7.35 -5.66
C ASN A 366 -36.16 8.08 -6.16
N GLY A 367 -35.41 7.42 -7.04
CA GLY A 367 -34.31 8.00 -7.78
C GLY A 367 -32.93 7.57 -7.31
N ILE A 368 -31.92 8.31 -7.74
CA ILE A 368 -30.49 7.96 -7.55
C ILE A 368 -29.80 9.05 -6.72
N THR A 369 -29.04 8.63 -5.72
CA THR A 369 -28.23 9.51 -4.86
C THR A 369 -26.81 9.00 -4.78
N THR A 370 -25.81 9.88 -4.90
CA THR A 370 -24.40 9.56 -4.67
C THR A 370 -23.94 10.17 -3.36
N TYR A 371 -23.38 9.33 -2.48
CA TYR A 371 -22.85 9.75 -1.19
C TYR A 371 -21.33 9.81 -1.19
N PHE A 372 -20.78 10.78 -0.45
CA PHE A 372 -19.36 10.90 -0.11
C PHE A 372 -19.19 11.23 1.37
N TYR A 373 -18.02 10.99 1.94
CA TYR A 373 -17.67 11.35 3.31
C TYR A 373 -16.56 12.39 3.39
N HIS A 374 -15.41 12.11 2.77
CA HIS A 374 -14.30 13.06 2.70
C HIS A 374 -14.62 14.15 1.70
N LEU A 375 -14.42 15.42 2.09
CA LEU A 375 -14.82 16.56 1.23
C LEU A 375 -14.08 16.57 -0.11
N GLU A 376 -12.89 16.02 -0.13
CA GLU A 376 -12.05 15.86 -1.31
C GLU A 376 -12.71 14.95 -2.36
N ASP A 377 -13.60 14.05 -1.94
CA ASP A 377 -14.28 13.10 -2.81
C ASP A 377 -15.55 13.67 -3.47
N GLU A 378 -15.96 14.89 -3.10
CA GLU A 378 -17.17 15.51 -3.63
C GLU A 378 -17.14 15.63 -5.16
N ASN A 379 -15.98 16.00 -5.75
CA ASN A 379 -15.84 16.08 -7.22
C ASN A 379 -16.01 14.69 -7.88
N PHE A 380 -15.56 13.62 -7.22
CA PHE A 380 -15.77 12.26 -7.69
C PHE A 380 -17.26 11.91 -7.63
N ALA A 381 -17.93 12.22 -6.53
CA ALA A 381 -19.36 12.00 -6.38
C ALA A 381 -20.19 12.83 -7.42
N GLN A 382 -19.82 14.09 -7.68
CA GLN A 382 -20.46 14.93 -8.68
C GLN A 382 -20.31 14.38 -10.10
N ALA A 383 -19.11 13.92 -10.49
CA ALA A 383 -18.88 13.32 -11.80
C ALA A 383 -19.70 12.03 -11.98
N MET A 384 -19.82 11.24 -10.92
CA MET A 384 -20.61 10.01 -10.92
C MET A 384 -22.12 10.33 -11.01
N GLN A 385 -22.65 11.19 -10.14
CA GLN A 385 -24.06 11.57 -10.13
C GLN A 385 -24.52 12.12 -11.48
N ALA A 386 -23.73 13.00 -12.09
CA ALA A 386 -24.03 13.56 -13.40
C ALA A 386 -24.19 12.50 -14.51
N SER A 387 -23.54 11.34 -14.36
CA SER A 387 -23.58 10.26 -15.35
C SER A 387 -24.73 9.27 -15.11
N ILE A 388 -25.18 9.07 -13.86
CA ILE A 388 -26.17 8.05 -13.53
C ILE A 388 -27.54 8.60 -13.17
N SER A 389 -27.66 9.89 -12.81
CA SER A 389 -28.94 10.48 -12.31
C SER A 389 -30.09 10.34 -13.31
N SER A 390 -29.82 10.45 -14.62
CA SER A 390 -30.83 10.35 -15.66
C SER A 390 -31.39 8.93 -15.86
N LEU A 391 -30.80 7.93 -15.22
CA LEU A 391 -31.27 6.53 -15.27
C LEU A 391 -32.35 6.28 -14.19
N GLY A 392 -32.33 7.06 -13.10
CA GLY A 392 -33.32 6.97 -12.03
C GLY A 392 -34.63 7.67 -12.36
N GLN A 393 -35.63 7.48 -11.49
CA GLN A 393 -36.93 8.19 -11.58
C GLN A 393 -36.78 9.67 -11.23
N SER A 394 -35.85 9.99 -10.30
CA SER A 394 -35.50 11.36 -9.94
C SER A 394 -34.00 11.46 -9.62
N ASP A 395 -33.47 12.67 -9.64
CA ASP A 395 -32.11 12.99 -9.25
C ASP A 395 -32.08 13.37 -7.76
N GLY A 396 -31.55 12.47 -6.91
CA GLY A 396 -31.34 12.69 -5.48
C GLY A 396 -30.12 13.55 -5.17
N GLY A 397 -29.28 13.81 -6.18
CA GLY A 397 -28.10 14.65 -6.07
C GLY A 397 -26.93 13.98 -5.36
N VAL A 398 -25.93 14.80 -5.04
CA VAL A 398 -24.76 14.42 -4.27
C VAL A 398 -24.97 14.83 -2.82
N GLN A 399 -24.77 13.91 -1.89
CA GLN A 399 -25.01 14.15 -0.47
C GLN A 399 -23.82 13.69 0.39
N TYR A 400 -23.60 14.40 1.48
CA TYR A 400 -22.71 13.92 2.54
C TYR A 400 -23.36 12.77 3.30
N GLY A 401 -22.59 11.69 3.56
CA GLY A 401 -23.06 10.53 4.31
C GLY A 401 -21.94 9.88 5.12
N ASN A 402 -22.15 9.77 6.44
CA ASN A 402 -21.16 9.14 7.33
C ASN A 402 -21.28 7.61 7.32
N TYR A 403 -21.15 7.02 6.13
CA TYR A 403 -21.06 5.57 5.97
C TYR A 403 -19.67 5.07 6.34
N GLN A 404 -19.60 3.97 7.10
CA GLN A 404 -18.33 3.44 7.60
C GLN A 404 -17.35 3.08 6.47
N VAL A 405 -17.84 2.55 5.37
CA VAL A 405 -17.00 2.18 4.21
C VAL A 405 -16.41 3.39 3.49
N LEU A 406 -17.08 4.55 3.56
CA LEU A 406 -16.57 5.82 3.05
C LEU A 406 -15.60 6.47 4.04
N ARG A 407 -16.04 6.60 5.31
CA ARG A 407 -15.24 7.21 6.37
C ARG A 407 -13.91 6.51 6.57
N GLY A 408 -13.91 5.18 6.55
CA GLY A 408 -12.71 4.36 6.77
C GLY A 408 -11.81 4.20 5.54
N SER A 409 -12.23 4.65 4.36
CA SER A 409 -11.45 4.49 3.13
C SER A 409 -10.26 5.47 3.10
N HIS A 410 -9.07 4.94 2.80
CA HIS A 410 -7.86 5.74 2.58
C HIS A 410 -7.67 6.23 1.13
N ILE A 411 -8.61 5.91 0.25
CA ILE A 411 -8.61 6.30 -1.17
C ILE A 411 -9.94 6.97 -1.51
N PRO A 412 -10.04 7.76 -2.60
CA PRO A 412 -11.30 8.40 -2.97
C PRO A 412 -12.45 7.39 -3.05
N ALA A 413 -13.55 7.70 -2.36
CA ALA A 413 -14.61 6.76 -2.06
C ALA A 413 -16.01 7.38 -2.22
N ILE A 414 -16.89 6.66 -2.92
CA ILE A 414 -18.31 7.01 -3.06
C ILE A 414 -19.20 5.79 -2.83
N LEU A 415 -20.44 6.06 -2.42
CA LEU A 415 -21.50 5.07 -2.30
C LEU A 415 -22.68 5.51 -3.15
N LEU A 416 -23.21 4.59 -3.92
CA LEU A 416 -24.29 4.81 -4.88
C LEU A 416 -25.56 4.12 -4.38
N GLU A 417 -26.62 4.94 -4.14
CA GLU A 417 -27.99 4.46 -3.94
C GLU A 417 -28.73 4.61 -5.26
N MET A 418 -28.93 3.50 -5.98
CA MET A 418 -29.34 3.52 -7.38
C MET A 418 -30.82 3.18 -7.59
N GLY A 419 -31.66 3.66 -6.71
CA GLY A 419 -33.10 3.46 -6.69
C GLY A 419 -33.59 2.95 -5.34
N PHE A 420 -34.89 3.01 -5.11
CA PHE A 420 -35.51 2.64 -3.84
C PHE A 420 -36.25 1.30 -3.94
N MET A 421 -35.84 0.32 -3.15
CA MET A 421 -36.52 -0.99 -3.04
C MET A 421 -37.99 -0.86 -2.57
N SER A 422 -38.30 0.23 -1.84
CA SER A 422 -39.65 0.57 -1.37
C SER A 422 -40.52 1.26 -2.41
N ASN A 423 -39.95 1.76 -3.52
CA ASN A 423 -40.72 2.39 -4.60
C ASN A 423 -41.02 1.36 -5.72
N ALA A 424 -42.28 1.25 -6.13
CA ALA A 424 -42.71 0.24 -7.09
C ALA A 424 -42.07 0.42 -8.48
N ALA A 425 -41.87 1.67 -8.94
CA ALA A 425 -41.27 1.94 -10.25
C ALA A 425 -39.76 1.71 -10.24
N ASP A 426 -39.06 2.14 -9.17
CA ASP A 426 -37.65 1.85 -8.99
C ASP A 426 -37.41 0.34 -8.87
N LEU A 427 -38.21 -0.38 -8.11
CA LEU A 427 -38.10 -1.82 -7.94
C LEU A 427 -38.21 -2.57 -9.27
N GLU A 428 -39.17 -2.19 -10.12
CA GLU A 428 -39.29 -2.80 -11.45
C GLU A 428 -38.07 -2.53 -12.34
N ASN A 429 -37.47 -1.35 -12.24
CA ASN A 429 -36.21 -1.03 -12.89
C ASN A 429 -35.07 -1.87 -12.29
N ILE A 430 -34.90 -1.89 -10.97
CA ILE A 430 -33.84 -2.62 -10.25
C ILE A 430 -33.80 -4.11 -10.62
N LYS A 431 -34.99 -4.71 -10.78
CA LYS A 431 -35.14 -6.13 -11.20
C LYS A 431 -34.77 -6.35 -12.66
N SER A 432 -34.74 -5.30 -13.48
CA SER A 432 -34.49 -5.42 -14.94
C SER A 432 -32.98 -5.60 -15.20
N ASP A 433 -32.63 -6.67 -15.91
CA ASP A 433 -31.24 -6.92 -16.36
C ASP A 433 -30.73 -5.78 -17.26
N GLN A 434 -31.61 -5.19 -18.07
CA GLN A 434 -31.28 -4.03 -18.91
C GLN A 434 -30.94 -2.81 -18.08
N TYR A 435 -31.69 -2.53 -17.04
CA TYR A 435 -31.45 -1.37 -16.17
C TYR A 435 -30.12 -1.55 -15.39
N GLN A 436 -29.86 -2.74 -14.86
CA GLN A 436 -28.60 -3.06 -14.21
C GLN A 436 -27.40 -2.87 -15.14
N ASP A 437 -27.54 -3.24 -16.44
CA ASP A 437 -26.50 -3.00 -17.44
C ASP A 437 -26.32 -1.51 -17.75
N GLN A 438 -27.41 -0.75 -17.80
CA GLN A 438 -27.38 0.73 -17.94
C GLN A 438 -26.70 1.41 -16.75
N LEU A 439 -27.01 0.99 -15.53
CA LEU A 439 -26.32 1.46 -14.32
C LEU A 439 -24.82 1.21 -14.39
N ALA A 440 -24.42 -0.02 -14.70
CA ALA A 440 -23.01 -0.37 -14.86
C ALA A 440 -22.31 0.49 -15.94
N GLN A 441 -23.00 0.75 -17.07
CA GLN A 441 -22.50 1.62 -18.12
C GLN A 441 -22.40 3.08 -17.69
N GLY A 442 -23.40 3.59 -16.96
CA GLY A 442 -23.38 4.93 -16.39
C GLY A 442 -22.24 5.15 -15.39
N ILE A 443 -21.95 4.13 -14.56
CA ILE A 443 -20.83 4.17 -13.62
C ILE A 443 -19.48 4.24 -14.39
N VAL A 444 -19.31 3.47 -15.47
CA VAL A 444 -18.12 3.57 -16.34
C VAL A 444 -17.95 4.99 -16.86
N GLN A 445 -19.02 5.60 -17.37
CA GLN A 445 -18.99 6.98 -17.89
C GLN A 445 -18.67 8.00 -16.80
N GLY A 446 -19.18 7.81 -15.59
CA GLY A 446 -18.86 8.64 -14.42
C GLY A 446 -17.39 8.57 -14.05
N LEU A 447 -16.80 7.38 -14.05
CA LEU A 447 -15.37 7.16 -13.83
C LEU A 447 -14.52 7.83 -14.93
N GLU A 448 -14.86 7.66 -16.20
CA GLU A 448 -14.19 8.34 -17.33
C GLU A 448 -14.27 9.87 -17.18
N SER A 449 -15.44 10.39 -16.80
CA SER A 449 -15.65 11.82 -16.57
C SER A 449 -14.75 12.34 -15.44
N TYR A 450 -14.65 11.61 -14.34
CA TYR A 450 -13.81 11.98 -13.20
C TYR A 450 -12.32 12.04 -13.60
N PHE A 451 -11.78 11.00 -14.24
CA PHE A 451 -10.39 11.01 -14.72
C PHE A 451 -10.13 12.14 -15.74
N ASN A 452 -11.09 12.44 -16.60
CA ASN A 452 -10.98 13.55 -17.55
C ASN A 452 -10.97 14.93 -16.85
N GLN A 453 -11.65 15.08 -15.72
CA GLN A 453 -11.62 16.30 -14.91
C GLN A 453 -10.27 16.46 -14.19
N LEU A 454 -9.73 15.38 -13.60
CA LEU A 454 -8.41 15.38 -12.97
C LEU A 454 -7.32 15.85 -13.95
N ASN A 455 -7.34 15.32 -15.18
CA ASN A 455 -6.37 15.66 -16.21
C ASN A 455 -6.47 17.11 -16.76
N LYS A 456 -7.59 17.80 -16.53
CA LYS A 456 -7.73 19.21 -16.90
C LYS A 456 -7.21 20.17 -15.84
N ASN A 457 -7.08 19.70 -14.61
CA ASN A 457 -6.64 20.49 -13.46
C ASN A 457 -5.13 20.38 -13.22
N HIS A 458 -4.48 19.45 -13.89
CA HIS A 458 -3.01 19.27 -13.98
C HIS A 458 -2.46 19.69 -15.34
#